data_274d04b1bca3fa667bf9fee8086b0200
#
_entry.id   274d04b1bca3fa667bf9fee8086b0200
#
_cell.length_a   1.000
_cell.length_b   1.000
_cell.length_c   1.000
_cell.angle_alpha   90.00
_cell.angle_beta   90.00
_cell.angle_gamma   90.00
#
_symmetry.space_group_name_H-M   'P 1'
#
loop_
_entity.id
_entity.type
_entity.pdbx_description
1 polymer ?
#
loop_
_entity_poly.entity_id
_entity_poly.type
_entity_poly.pdbx_seq_one_letter_code
_entity_poly.pdbx_strand_id
1 'polypeptide(L)'
;MRKIQALLLVLCFVAAMATADQTNVSSVNAVGYVKVFCPGGGGLALVAVPCNPLSTNASFTLDELIGPNMTKDWQLTSADNIYLWTGSGFNIAFLSDATWGPEFDGKWAYMDGSAVLCAGNPAYSVAVGEGFWVKTQSANPDRTLTLMGEVPSDPNTSLPIAGLTIRANPYPVARTLSELVPSPPGFKDWQLTSADNVYMWNGAGYDIYFLSDATWGPEFDGKWAYMDGSAVLATNQVLPGQAFWYVV
;
A
#
# COMPACT_ATOMS: atom_id res chain seq x y z
N MET A 1 -61.40 -36.39 18.24
CA MET A 1 -61.12 -34.94 18.22
C MET A 1 -59.75 -34.60 18.78
N ARG A 2 -59.24 -35.12 19.90
CA ARG A 2 -57.93 -34.80 20.45
C ARG A 2 -56.73 -35.16 19.54
N LYS A 3 -56.81 -36.22 18.74
CA LYS A 3 -55.70 -36.64 17.82
C LYS A 3 -55.55 -35.72 16.58
N ILE A 4 -56.62 -35.11 16.13
CA ILE A 4 -56.62 -34.17 14.97
C ILE A 4 -56.05 -32.83 15.40
N GLN A 5 -56.28 -32.37 16.63
CA GLN A 5 -55.69 -31.14 17.16
C GLN A 5 -54.18 -31.23 17.34
N ALA A 6 -53.67 -32.41 17.78
CA ALA A 6 -52.24 -32.62 17.90
C ALA A 6 -51.51 -32.62 16.53
N LEU A 7 -52.17 -33.17 15.48
CA LEU A 7 -51.60 -33.20 14.13
C LEU A 7 -51.53 -31.78 13.51
N LEU A 8 -52.57 -30.94 13.75
CA LEU A 8 -52.58 -29.56 13.26
C LEU A 8 -51.49 -28.70 13.95
N LEU A 9 -51.25 -28.93 15.25
CA LEU A 9 -50.20 -28.20 15.99
C LEU A 9 -48.82 -28.55 15.49
N VAL A 10 -48.53 -29.80 15.16
CA VAL A 10 -47.26 -30.25 14.62
C VAL A 10 -47.02 -29.69 13.21
N LEU A 11 -48.09 -29.63 12.37
CA LEU A 11 -47.97 -29.05 11.04
C LEU A 11 -47.70 -27.53 11.08
N CYS A 12 -48.28 -26.80 12.03
CA CYS A 12 -48.00 -25.39 12.22
C CYS A 12 -46.56 -25.13 12.71
N PHE A 13 -46.00 -26.03 13.53
CA PHE A 13 -44.61 -25.90 14.00
C PHE A 13 -43.60 -26.19 12.88
N VAL A 14 -43.87 -27.15 11.99
CA VAL A 14 -43.01 -27.46 10.85
C VAL A 14 -43.06 -26.35 9.80
N ALA A 15 -44.22 -25.71 9.59
CA ALA A 15 -44.35 -24.56 8.69
C ALA A 15 -43.65 -23.29 9.20
N ALA A 16 -43.54 -23.12 10.55
CA ALA A 16 -42.83 -21.98 11.14
C ALA A 16 -41.28 -22.09 11.10
N MET A 17 -40.73 -23.29 10.87
CA MET A 17 -39.29 -23.49 10.72
C MET A 17 -38.79 -23.36 9.27
N ALA A 18 -39.70 -23.23 8.29
CA ALA A 18 -39.34 -23.21 6.86
C ALA A 18 -39.14 -21.81 6.27
N THR A 19 -39.22 -20.74 7.07
CA THR A 19 -39.05 -19.37 6.58
C THR A 19 -38.05 -18.58 7.44
N ALA A 20 -36.95 -19.23 7.85
CA ALA A 20 -35.73 -18.47 8.08
C ALA A 20 -35.16 -18.17 6.70
N ASP A 21 -35.68 -17.13 6.09
CA ASP A 21 -35.05 -16.51 4.93
C ASP A 21 -33.64 -16.13 5.37
N GLN A 22 -32.67 -16.94 4.99
CA GLN A 22 -31.26 -16.57 5.13
C GLN A 22 -31.06 -15.41 4.15
N THR A 23 -31.41 -14.22 4.59
CA THR A 23 -30.87 -13.03 3.96
C THR A 23 -29.35 -13.15 4.10
N ASN A 24 -28.71 -13.66 3.05
CA ASN A 24 -27.27 -13.51 2.91
C ASN A 24 -27.02 -12.00 2.91
N VAL A 25 -26.66 -11.47 4.06
CA VAL A 25 -26.10 -10.14 4.14
C VAL A 25 -24.71 -10.24 3.50
N SER A 26 -24.68 -10.10 2.18
CA SER A 26 -23.41 -9.90 1.49
C SER A 26 -22.94 -8.50 1.85
N SER A 27 -21.91 -8.40 2.68
CA SER A 27 -21.18 -7.16 2.82
C SER A 27 -20.57 -6.84 1.44
N VAL A 28 -21.00 -5.76 0.83
CA VAL A 28 -20.48 -5.32 -0.47
C VAL A 28 -19.04 -4.87 -0.34
N ASN A 29 -18.61 -4.45 0.87
CA ASN A 29 -17.30 -3.89 1.14
C ASN A 29 -16.56 -4.72 2.18
N ALA A 30 -15.48 -5.38 1.75
CA ALA A 30 -14.55 -6.03 2.66
C ALA A 30 -13.56 -4.98 3.19
N VAL A 31 -13.48 -4.81 4.51
CA VAL A 31 -12.45 -3.99 5.15
C VAL A 31 -11.26 -4.87 5.49
N GLY A 32 -10.08 -4.45 5.06
CA GLY A 32 -8.81 -5.11 5.34
C GLY A 32 -7.86 -4.20 6.12
N TYR A 33 -6.83 -4.80 6.69
CA TYR A 33 -5.71 -4.06 7.26
C TYR A 33 -4.39 -4.75 6.97
N VAL A 34 -3.33 -3.96 6.86
CA VAL A 34 -1.97 -4.42 6.66
C VAL A 34 -1.08 -3.76 7.71
N LYS A 35 -0.19 -4.54 8.31
CA LYS A 35 0.83 -4.03 9.23
C LYS A 35 2.16 -3.94 8.52
N VAL A 36 2.78 -2.76 8.58
CA VAL A 36 4.09 -2.49 8.00
C VAL A 36 5.05 -2.11 9.11
N PHE A 37 6.17 -2.82 9.18
CA PHE A 37 7.26 -2.50 10.10
C PHE A 37 8.09 -1.33 9.55
N CYS A 38 8.29 -0.32 10.38
CA CYS A 38 9.15 0.82 10.10
C CYS A 38 10.28 0.82 11.13
N PRO A 39 11.52 0.51 10.72
CA PRO A 39 12.65 0.41 11.64
C PRO A 39 12.94 1.77 12.27
N GLY A 40 13.25 1.76 13.57
CA GLY A 40 13.71 2.92 14.31
C GLY A 40 15.16 3.30 14.01
N GLY A 41 15.73 4.20 14.82
CA GLY A 41 17.14 4.51 14.74
C GLY A 41 17.59 5.20 13.44
N GLY A 42 16.73 5.94 12.77
CA GLY A 42 16.99 6.55 11.46
C GLY A 42 16.66 5.64 10.27
N GLY A 43 15.96 4.53 10.51
CA GLY A 43 15.60 3.56 9.50
C GLY A 43 14.61 4.08 8.46
N LEU A 44 14.58 3.41 7.32
CA LEU A 44 13.71 3.69 6.17
C LEU A 44 12.82 2.50 5.87
N ALA A 45 11.55 2.76 5.57
CA ALA A 45 10.63 1.78 5.02
C ALA A 45 9.94 2.35 3.77
N LEU A 46 9.89 1.57 2.70
CA LEU A 46 9.12 1.90 1.50
C LEU A 46 7.76 1.22 1.61
N VAL A 47 6.72 2.01 1.81
CA VAL A 47 5.39 1.58 2.23
C VAL A 47 4.41 1.72 1.09
N ALA A 48 3.52 0.75 0.94
CA ALA A 48 2.43 0.72 -0.03
C ALA A 48 1.08 1.05 0.59
N VAL A 49 0.18 1.65 -0.19
CA VAL A 49 -1.24 1.80 0.16
C VAL A 49 -2.05 0.63 -0.42
N PRO A 50 -2.40 -0.39 0.40
CA PRO A 50 -2.99 -1.64 -0.08
C PRO A 50 -4.53 -1.64 -0.13
N CYS A 51 -5.19 -0.57 0.27
CA CYS A 51 -6.64 -0.47 0.40
C CYS A 51 -7.14 0.89 -0.05
N ASN A 52 -8.42 0.96 -0.45
CA ASN A 52 -9.10 2.23 -0.69
C ASN A 52 -9.47 2.92 0.62
N PRO A 53 -9.60 4.25 0.64
CA PRO A 53 -10.17 4.96 1.80
C PRO A 53 -11.57 4.44 2.14
N LEU A 54 -11.90 4.41 3.45
CA LEU A 54 -13.27 4.11 3.90
C LEU A 54 -14.23 5.29 3.64
N SER A 55 -13.68 6.45 3.33
CA SER A 55 -14.41 7.64 2.91
C SER A 55 -14.71 7.59 1.41
N THR A 56 -15.52 8.52 0.92
CA THR A 56 -15.79 8.67 -0.52
C THR A 56 -14.63 9.31 -1.30
N ASN A 57 -13.50 9.58 -0.65
CA ASN A 57 -12.33 10.18 -1.26
C ASN A 57 -11.59 9.15 -2.14
N ALA A 58 -10.96 9.61 -3.21
CA ALA A 58 -10.13 8.77 -4.08
C ALA A 58 -8.73 8.49 -3.50
N SER A 59 -8.31 9.24 -2.47
CA SER A 59 -7.00 9.14 -1.83
C SER A 59 -7.12 9.38 -0.33
N PHE A 60 -6.17 8.85 0.42
CA PHE A 60 -6.01 9.12 1.85
C PHE A 60 -5.29 10.46 2.08
N THR A 61 -5.70 11.19 3.08
CA THR A 61 -4.81 12.13 3.76
C THR A 61 -3.82 11.37 4.64
N LEU A 62 -2.68 11.97 4.98
CA LEU A 62 -1.71 11.34 5.90
C LEU A 62 -2.30 11.11 7.29
N ASP A 63 -3.18 12.01 7.75
CA ASP A 63 -3.88 11.84 9.03
C ASP A 63 -4.81 10.62 9.04
N GLU A 64 -5.51 10.33 7.93
CA GLU A 64 -6.37 9.15 7.79
C GLU A 64 -5.56 7.86 7.63
N LEU A 65 -4.47 7.90 6.85
CA LEU A 65 -3.69 6.73 6.50
C LEU A 65 -2.80 6.24 7.64
N ILE A 66 -2.10 7.16 8.32
CA ILE A 66 -1.06 6.84 9.30
C ILE A 66 -1.51 7.25 10.71
N GLY A 67 -2.28 8.34 10.81
CA GLY A 67 -2.68 8.92 12.09
C GLY A 67 -1.49 9.39 12.94
N PRO A 68 -1.67 9.53 14.26
CA PRO A 68 -0.66 10.07 15.17
C PRO A 68 0.30 8.98 15.72
N ASN A 69 0.44 7.83 15.06
CA ASN A 69 1.16 6.66 15.60
C ASN A 69 2.69 6.71 15.40
N MET A 70 3.21 7.88 15.04
CA MET A 70 4.62 8.14 14.83
C MET A 70 5.15 9.10 15.90
N THR A 71 6.47 9.36 15.92
CA THR A 71 7.04 10.34 16.86
C THR A 71 6.81 11.75 16.35
N LYS A 72 6.14 12.54 17.17
CA LYS A 72 5.88 13.96 16.90
C LYS A 72 6.95 14.87 17.50
N ASP A 73 7.28 15.92 16.77
CA ASP A 73 8.18 16.99 17.21
C ASP A 73 7.88 18.26 16.40
N TRP A 74 8.30 19.42 16.87
CA TRP A 74 8.18 20.66 16.14
C TRP A 74 9.20 20.81 15.01
N GLN A 75 10.25 20.00 15.00
CA GLN A 75 11.32 19.99 13.99
C GLN A 75 11.22 18.78 13.09
N LEU A 76 11.35 19.03 11.80
CA LEU A 76 11.44 18.00 10.76
C LEU A 76 12.61 17.04 10.99
N THR A 77 13.68 17.46 11.67
CA THR A 77 14.88 16.65 11.94
C THR A 77 14.74 15.71 13.12
N SER A 78 13.74 15.89 13.98
CA SER A 78 13.49 15.06 15.17
C SER A 78 12.14 14.33 15.11
N ALA A 79 11.15 14.86 14.40
CA ALA A 79 9.91 14.14 14.09
C ALA A 79 10.13 13.03 13.07
N ASP A 80 9.30 12.00 13.11
CA ASP A 80 9.25 11.03 12.02
C ASP A 80 8.65 11.66 10.75
N ASN A 81 9.15 11.26 9.58
CA ASN A 81 8.86 11.90 8.32
C ASN A 81 8.25 10.93 7.29
N ILE A 82 7.44 11.52 6.42
CA ILE A 82 6.93 10.87 5.20
C ILE A 82 7.49 11.61 3.99
N TYR A 83 7.95 10.84 2.97
CA TYR A 83 8.45 11.37 1.71
C TYR A 83 7.55 10.88 0.58
N LEU A 84 6.88 11.79 -0.08
CA LEU A 84 5.98 11.53 -1.21
C LEU A 84 6.68 11.90 -2.51
N TRP A 85 6.82 10.95 -3.42
CA TRP A 85 7.48 11.16 -4.70
C TRP A 85 6.62 12.00 -5.64
N THR A 86 7.20 13.05 -6.23
CA THR A 86 6.52 13.99 -7.13
C THR A 86 6.83 13.78 -8.61
N GLY A 87 7.63 12.74 -8.95
CA GLY A 87 8.17 12.54 -10.30
C GLY A 87 9.58 13.13 -10.49
N SER A 88 9.99 14.09 -9.67
CA SER A 88 11.31 14.75 -9.77
C SER A 88 11.99 15.00 -8.43
N GLY A 89 11.28 14.83 -7.32
CA GLY A 89 11.75 15.05 -5.97
C GLY A 89 10.75 14.55 -4.94
N PHE A 90 10.89 15.01 -3.70
CA PHE A 90 10.00 14.59 -2.63
C PHE A 90 9.32 15.77 -1.95
N ASN A 91 8.01 15.67 -1.77
CA ASN A 91 7.30 16.42 -0.75
C ASN A 91 7.54 15.74 0.60
N ILE A 92 7.94 16.48 1.61
CA ILE A 92 8.27 15.94 2.92
C ILE A 92 7.26 16.45 3.93
N ALA A 93 6.59 15.51 4.60
CA ALA A 93 5.72 15.78 5.73
C ALA A 93 6.36 15.25 7.03
N PHE A 94 6.07 15.86 8.15
CA PHE A 94 6.49 15.44 9.48
C PHE A 94 5.30 15.44 10.43
N LEU A 95 5.34 14.58 11.46
CA LEU A 95 4.31 14.57 12.49
C LEU A 95 4.60 15.67 13.50
N SER A 96 3.76 16.71 13.51
CA SER A 96 3.95 17.90 14.33
C SER A 96 3.45 17.73 15.77
N ASP A 97 4.03 18.48 16.68
CA ASP A 97 3.53 18.67 18.04
C ASP A 97 2.84 20.03 18.22
N ALA A 98 2.41 20.34 19.47
CA ALA A 98 1.70 21.58 19.79
C ALA A 98 2.57 22.85 19.81
N THR A 99 3.87 22.76 19.52
CA THR A 99 4.77 23.94 19.56
C THR A 99 4.41 24.98 18.49
N TRP A 100 3.88 24.51 17.33
CA TRP A 100 3.38 25.39 16.26
C TRP A 100 1.96 25.91 16.49
N GLY A 101 1.25 25.38 17.49
CA GLY A 101 -0.13 25.66 17.84
C GLY A 101 -0.89 24.37 18.19
N PRO A 102 -1.95 24.45 19.01
CA PRO A 102 -2.70 23.27 19.43
C PRO A 102 -3.35 22.50 18.26
N GLU A 103 -3.64 23.17 17.13
CA GLU A 103 -4.17 22.56 15.90
C GLU A 103 -3.17 21.65 15.19
N PHE A 104 -1.87 21.81 15.44
CA PHE A 104 -0.80 21.00 14.88
C PHE A 104 -0.53 19.72 15.68
N ASP A 105 -1.01 19.64 16.92
CA ASP A 105 -0.65 18.51 17.80
C ASP A 105 -1.12 17.16 17.26
N GLY A 106 -0.14 16.31 16.90
CA GLY A 106 -0.39 15.00 16.33
C GLY A 106 -0.95 15.04 14.90
N LYS A 107 -0.71 16.14 14.17
CA LYS A 107 -1.10 16.33 12.77
C LYS A 107 0.10 16.30 11.85
N TRP A 108 -0.12 15.82 10.63
CA TRP A 108 0.89 15.87 9.58
C TRP A 108 1.00 17.29 9.03
N ALA A 109 2.21 17.81 9.00
CA ALA A 109 2.54 19.14 8.52
C ALA A 109 3.75 19.11 7.59
N TYR A 110 3.95 20.17 6.83
CA TYR A 110 5.14 20.42 6.02
C TYR A 110 5.70 21.80 6.29
N MET A 111 6.92 22.06 5.86
CA MET A 111 7.57 23.36 6.06
C MET A 111 7.48 24.21 4.79
N ASP A 112 6.91 25.41 4.91
CA ASP A 112 6.90 26.47 3.90
C ASP A 112 7.16 27.82 4.61
N GLY A 113 8.43 28.02 5.00
CA GLY A 113 8.81 29.13 5.88
C GLY A 113 8.37 28.95 7.33
N SER A 114 7.19 28.37 7.56
CA SER A 114 6.64 27.93 8.84
C SER A 114 5.96 26.57 8.67
N ALA A 115 5.48 25.95 9.76
CA ALA A 115 4.69 24.74 9.64
C ALA A 115 3.31 25.03 9.01
N VAL A 116 2.91 24.18 8.07
CA VAL A 116 1.60 24.21 7.40
C VAL A 116 1.00 22.83 7.46
N LEU A 117 -0.29 22.71 7.82
CA LEU A 117 -0.98 21.44 7.87
C LEU A 117 -1.08 20.80 6.47
N CYS A 118 -0.84 19.49 6.39
CA CYS A 118 -1.00 18.73 5.14
C CYS A 118 -2.48 18.56 4.75
N ALA A 119 -3.39 18.63 5.72
CA ALA A 119 -4.83 18.46 5.50
C ALA A 119 -5.36 19.46 4.45
N GLY A 120 -6.07 18.92 3.45
CA GLY A 120 -6.62 19.71 2.34
C GLY A 120 -5.62 20.04 1.21
N ASN A 121 -4.34 19.69 1.36
CA ASN A 121 -3.36 19.83 0.29
C ASN A 121 -3.19 18.50 -0.48
N PRO A 122 -3.61 18.41 -1.75
CA PRO A 122 -3.55 17.17 -2.54
C PRO A 122 -2.12 16.66 -2.75
N ALA A 123 -1.10 17.50 -2.62
CA ALA A 123 0.31 17.11 -2.72
C ALA A 123 0.77 16.22 -1.55
N TYR A 124 -0.05 16.10 -0.50
CA TYR A 124 0.18 15.27 0.69
C TYR A 124 -0.95 14.24 0.88
N SER A 125 -1.55 13.80 -0.21
CA SER A 125 -2.48 12.67 -0.24
C SER A 125 -1.87 11.49 -0.99
N VAL A 126 -2.31 10.27 -0.66
CA VAL A 126 -1.78 9.04 -1.26
C VAL A 126 -2.94 8.15 -1.70
N ALA A 127 -2.93 7.73 -2.96
CA ALA A 127 -3.95 6.85 -3.52
C ALA A 127 -3.57 5.37 -3.36
N VAL A 128 -4.57 4.48 -3.52
CA VAL A 128 -4.31 3.03 -3.59
C VAL A 128 -3.36 2.71 -4.74
N GLY A 129 -2.41 1.81 -4.50
CA GLY A 129 -1.38 1.46 -5.49
C GLY A 129 -0.20 2.42 -5.56
N GLU A 130 -0.23 3.54 -4.85
CA GLU A 130 0.92 4.40 -4.65
C GLU A 130 1.74 3.96 -3.43
N GLY A 131 3.01 4.36 -3.41
CA GLY A 131 3.92 4.12 -2.31
C GLY A 131 4.60 5.40 -1.85
N PHE A 132 5.09 5.37 -0.62
CA PHE A 132 5.81 6.46 0.01
C PHE A 132 6.89 5.94 0.96
N TRP A 133 7.89 6.79 1.22
CA TRP A 133 8.89 6.48 2.24
C TRP A 133 8.45 6.95 3.61
N VAL A 134 8.71 6.10 4.59
CA VAL A 134 8.67 6.44 6.01
C VAL A 134 10.10 6.48 6.51
N LYS A 135 10.47 7.56 7.17
CA LYS A 135 11.76 7.72 7.85
C LYS A 135 11.53 7.97 9.32
N THR A 136 12.00 7.07 10.16
CA THR A 136 12.14 7.34 11.58
C THR A 136 13.43 8.15 11.82
N GLN A 137 13.46 8.99 12.85
CA GLN A 137 14.69 9.70 13.19
C GLN A 137 15.57 8.84 14.11
N SER A 138 16.87 9.20 14.23
CA SER A 138 17.87 8.38 14.91
C SER A 138 17.60 8.11 16.39
N ALA A 139 16.85 8.99 17.06
CA ALA A 139 16.44 8.82 18.45
C ALA A 139 15.09 8.07 18.62
N ASN A 140 14.39 7.80 17.51
CA ASN A 140 13.04 7.26 17.56
C ASN A 140 13.04 5.73 17.50
N PRO A 141 12.12 5.07 18.23
CA PRO A 141 12.03 3.61 18.25
C PRO A 141 11.40 3.05 16.98
N ASP A 142 11.49 1.73 16.83
CA ASP A 142 10.72 0.98 15.84
C ASP A 142 9.23 1.28 15.92
N ARG A 143 8.59 1.33 14.74
CA ARG A 143 7.14 1.53 14.62
C ARG A 143 6.49 0.44 13.79
N THR A 144 5.22 0.20 14.04
CA THR A 144 4.37 -0.61 13.18
C THR A 144 3.20 0.23 12.75
N LEU A 145 3.14 0.55 11.45
CA LEU A 145 1.98 1.18 10.85
C LEU A 145 0.89 0.14 10.64
N THR A 146 -0.36 0.52 10.91
CA THR A 146 -1.53 -0.28 10.56
C THR A 146 -2.31 0.50 9.52
N LEU A 147 -2.19 0.08 8.26
CA LEU A 147 -2.91 0.67 7.13
C LEU A 147 -4.23 -0.07 6.99
N MET A 148 -5.33 0.65 7.04
CA MET A 148 -6.69 0.07 7.04
C MET A 148 -7.54 0.76 5.98
N GLY A 149 -8.38 -0.03 5.29
CA GLY A 149 -9.29 0.50 4.28
C GLY A 149 -10.16 -0.58 3.67
N GLU A 150 -10.91 -0.21 2.64
CA GLU A 150 -11.70 -1.13 1.85
C GLU A 150 -10.79 -1.90 0.89
N VAL A 151 -10.95 -3.23 0.85
CA VAL A 151 -10.21 -4.08 -0.09
C VAL A 151 -10.70 -3.78 -1.51
N PRO A 152 -9.81 -3.38 -2.43
CA PRO A 152 -10.21 -3.13 -3.81
C PRO A 152 -10.80 -4.37 -4.47
N SER A 153 -11.99 -4.26 -5.05
CA SER A 153 -12.64 -5.36 -5.78
C SER A 153 -12.02 -5.57 -7.17
N ASP A 154 -11.57 -4.49 -7.78
CA ASP A 154 -10.83 -4.46 -9.05
C ASP A 154 -9.83 -3.32 -8.98
N PRO A 155 -8.64 -3.55 -8.43
CA PRO A 155 -7.62 -2.54 -8.38
C PRO A 155 -7.08 -2.36 -9.80
N ASN A 156 -7.68 -1.48 -10.55
CA ASN A 156 -7.13 -1.02 -11.82
C ASN A 156 -5.85 -0.23 -11.51
N THR A 157 -4.78 -0.96 -11.34
CA THR A 157 -3.46 -0.47 -10.98
C THR A 157 -2.68 0.06 -12.17
N SER A 158 -3.34 0.30 -13.29
CA SER A 158 -2.74 0.98 -14.44
C SER A 158 -2.48 2.46 -14.12
N LEU A 159 -1.70 2.69 -13.07
CA LEU A 159 -1.09 3.99 -12.87
C LEU A 159 -0.15 4.27 -14.06
N PRO A 160 -0.15 5.46 -14.65
CA PRO A 160 0.73 5.75 -15.77
C PRO A 160 2.18 5.49 -15.37
N ILE A 161 2.88 4.68 -16.16
CA ILE A 161 4.30 4.40 -16.00
C ILE A 161 5.05 5.34 -16.93
N ALA A 162 5.73 6.31 -16.37
CA ALA A 162 6.59 7.21 -17.11
C ALA A 162 7.79 7.57 -16.23
N GLY A 163 9.00 7.26 -16.71
CA GLY A 163 10.23 7.52 -15.99
C GLY A 163 10.31 6.75 -14.67
N LEU A 164 10.76 7.42 -13.61
CA LEU A 164 10.91 6.85 -12.27
C LEU A 164 9.63 7.06 -11.46
N THR A 165 8.99 5.98 -11.03
CA THR A 165 7.78 6.02 -10.21
C THR A 165 7.83 5.05 -9.03
N ILE A 166 7.16 5.37 -7.92
CA ILE A 166 6.92 4.41 -6.84
C ILE A 166 5.60 3.69 -7.11
N ARG A 167 5.66 2.37 -7.08
CA ARG A 167 4.52 1.47 -7.24
C ARG A 167 4.31 0.64 -5.99
N ALA A 168 3.12 0.14 -5.82
CA ALA A 168 2.75 -0.61 -4.65
C ALA A 168 1.97 -1.87 -5.02
N ASN A 169 1.99 -2.86 -4.12
CA ASN A 169 1.01 -3.91 -4.14
C ASN A 169 -0.32 -3.37 -3.57
N PRO A 170 -1.36 -3.17 -4.39
CA PRO A 170 -2.65 -2.62 -3.95
C PRO A 170 -3.53 -3.67 -3.26
N TYR A 171 -3.05 -4.90 -3.15
CA TYR A 171 -3.81 -5.99 -2.55
C TYR A 171 -3.35 -6.28 -1.13
N PRO A 172 -4.25 -6.70 -0.23
CA PRO A 172 -3.88 -7.16 1.11
C PRO A 172 -3.33 -8.60 1.11
N VAL A 173 -2.86 -9.09 -0.05
CA VAL A 173 -2.23 -10.40 -0.24
C VAL A 173 -0.95 -10.25 -1.06
N ALA A 174 0.00 -11.16 -0.86
CA ALA A 174 1.24 -11.16 -1.63
C ALA A 174 0.98 -11.45 -3.12
N ARG A 175 1.72 -10.77 -4.00
CA ARG A 175 1.64 -10.89 -5.45
C ARG A 175 3.05 -10.93 -6.06
N THR A 176 3.21 -11.67 -7.14
CA THR A 176 4.44 -11.61 -7.92
C THR A 176 4.51 -10.32 -8.75
N LEU A 177 5.71 -9.92 -9.16
CA LEU A 177 5.88 -8.77 -10.07
C LEU A 177 5.10 -8.96 -11.37
N SER A 178 5.03 -10.18 -11.90
CA SER A 178 4.27 -10.50 -13.12
C SER A 178 2.75 -10.36 -12.94
N GLU A 179 2.23 -10.54 -11.72
CA GLU A 179 0.81 -10.30 -11.42
C GLU A 179 0.51 -8.82 -11.22
N LEU A 180 1.45 -8.06 -10.64
CA LEU A 180 1.28 -6.62 -10.40
C LEU A 180 1.50 -5.80 -11.67
N VAL A 181 2.37 -6.26 -12.55
CA VAL A 181 2.68 -5.62 -13.84
C VAL A 181 2.56 -6.68 -14.95
N PRO A 182 1.31 -7.12 -15.25
CA PRO A 182 1.10 -8.27 -16.15
C PRO A 182 1.43 -7.99 -17.61
N SER A 183 1.40 -6.74 -18.02
CA SER A 183 1.75 -6.29 -19.37
C SER A 183 2.59 -5.03 -19.24
N PRO A 184 3.85 -5.17 -18.80
CA PRO A 184 4.70 -4.00 -18.66
C PRO A 184 4.80 -3.30 -20.02
N PRO A 185 4.50 -1.99 -20.07
CA PRO A 185 4.58 -1.22 -21.32
C PRO A 185 6.02 -0.99 -21.76
N GLY A 186 6.94 -1.58 -21.03
CA GLY A 186 8.32 -1.24 -21.01
C GLY A 186 9.20 -1.98 -21.99
N PHE A 187 10.43 -1.57 -21.99
CA PHE A 187 11.46 -2.09 -22.87
C PHE A 187 12.05 -3.38 -22.30
N LYS A 188 11.96 -4.46 -23.08
CA LYS A 188 12.58 -5.76 -22.79
C LYS A 188 14.00 -5.78 -23.34
N ASP A 189 14.95 -6.20 -22.51
CA ASP A 189 16.34 -6.41 -22.96
C ASP A 189 16.98 -7.53 -22.14
N TRP A 190 18.05 -8.09 -22.65
CA TRP A 190 18.88 -9.06 -21.94
C TRP A 190 19.81 -8.39 -20.92
N GLN A 191 19.96 -7.08 -20.99
CA GLN A 191 20.79 -6.27 -20.10
C GLN A 191 19.94 -5.43 -19.15
N LEU A 192 20.30 -5.47 -17.88
CA LEU A 192 19.67 -4.67 -16.82
C LEU A 192 19.75 -3.15 -17.09
N THR A 193 20.78 -2.68 -17.82
CA THR A 193 20.99 -1.26 -18.09
C THR A 193 20.12 -0.66 -19.19
N SER A 194 19.48 -1.50 -19.98
CA SER A 194 18.65 -1.09 -21.12
C SER A 194 17.18 -1.54 -21.01
N ALA A 195 16.92 -2.49 -20.14
CA ALA A 195 15.54 -2.95 -19.86
C ALA A 195 14.86 -2.04 -18.81
N ASP A 196 13.54 -2.12 -18.77
CA ASP A 196 12.79 -1.59 -17.61
C ASP A 196 13.16 -2.34 -16.34
N ASN A 197 13.23 -1.61 -15.23
CA ASN A 197 13.68 -2.15 -13.97
C ASN A 197 12.69 -1.93 -12.83
N VAL A 198 12.69 -2.87 -11.89
CA VAL A 198 12.06 -2.77 -10.58
C VAL A 198 13.12 -2.84 -9.50
N TYR A 199 13.08 -1.89 -8.56
CA TYR A 199 13.96 -1.85 -7.40
C TYR A 199 13.12 -2.07 -6.13
N MET A 200 13.31 -3.20 -5.47
CA MET A 200 12.63 -3.55 -4.22
C MET A 200 13.55 -3.26 -3.03
N TRP A 201 13.07 -2.44 -2.12
CA TRP A 201 13.81 -2.12 -0.90
C TRP A 201 13.86 -3.33 0.05
N ASN A 202 15.05 -3.74 0.47
CA ASN A 202 15.28 -4.89 1.35
C ASN A 202 15.73 -4.51 2.78
N GLY A 203 15.67 -3.21 3.12
CA GLY A 203 16.06 -2.69 4.42
C GLY A 203 17.47 -2.09 4.47
N ALA A 204 18.36 -2.43 3.53
CA ALA A 204 19.72 -1.95 3.45
C ALA A 204 20.11 -1.43 2.05
N GLY A 205 19.41 -1.89 1.03
CA GLY A 205 19.64 -1.55 -0.36
C GLY A 205 18.48 -2.02 -1.22
N TYR A 206 18.75 -2.29 -2.48
CA TYR A 206 17.75 -2.70 -3.44
C TYR A 206 18.08 -4.06 -4.06
N ASP A 207 17.08 -4.93 -4.09
CA ASP A 207 17.04 -6.06 -5.01
C ASP A 207 16.52 -5.55 -6.34
N ILE A 208 17.26 -5.81 -7.43
CA ILE A 208 16.97 -5.23 -8.75
C ILE A 208 16.49 -6.33 -9.69
N TYR A 209 15.34 -6.08 -10.31
CA TYR A 209 14.74 -6.94 -11.31
C TYR A 209 14.62 -6.18 -12.62
N PHE A 210 14.79 -6.87 -13.74
CA PHE A 210 14.66 -6.30 -15.07
C PHE A 210 13.67 -7.08 -15.93
N LEU A 211 13.07 -6.43 -16.90
CA LEU A 211 12.16 -7.05 -17.86
C LEU A 211 12.96 -7.71 -18.97
N SER A 212 13.10 -9.03 -18.92
CA SER A 212 13.94 -9.78 -19.83
C SER A 212 13.29 -9.99 -21.22
N ASP A 213 14.13 -10.11 -22.23
CA ASP A 213 13.77 -10.62 -23.56
C ASP A 213 14.10 -12.13 -23.70
N ALA A 214 13.95 -12.67 -24.92
CA ALA A 214 14.21 -14.09 -25.22
C ALA A 214 15.70 -14.45 -25.34
N THR A 215 16.65 -13.53 -25.18
CA THR A 215 18.09 -13.80 -25.35
C THR A 215 18.61 -14.83 -24.36
N TRP A 216 18.06 -14.84 -23.12
CA TRP A 216 18.40 -15.84 -22.10
C TRP A 216 17.65 -17.17 -22.25
N GLY A 217 16.67 -17.23 -23.17
CA GLY A 217 15.79 -18.36 -23.44
C GLY A 217 14.34 -17.90 -23.62
N PRO A 218 13.50 -18.68 -24.34
CA PRO A 218 12.12 -18.29 -24.63
C PRO A 218 11.26 -18.16 -23.36
N GLU A 219 11.62 -18.84 -22.27
CA GLU A 219 10.94 -18.74 -20.97
C GLU A 219 11.12 -17.39 -20.28
N PHE A 220 12.17 -16.63 -20.66
CA PHE A 220 12.46 -15.31 -20.11
C PHE A 220 11.71 -14.18 -20.83
N ASP A 221 11.21 -14.41 -22.04
CA ASP A 221 10.62 -13.35 -22.85
C ASP A 221 9.42 -12.67 -22.17
N GLY A 222 9.59 -11.38 -21.88
CA GLY A 222 8.59 -10.57 -21.18
C GLY A 222 8.40 -10.95 -19.71
N LYS A 223 9.38 -11.59 -19.08
CA LYS A 223 9.34 -11.96 -17.67
C LYS A 223 10.31 -11.13 -16.86
N TRP A 224 9.97 -10.93 -15.60
CA TRP A 224 10.87 -10.32 -14.63
C TRP A 224 11.97 -11.30 -14.25
N ALA A 225 13.20 -10.84 -14.32
CA ALA A 225 14.39 -11.61 -13.98
C ALA A 225 15.37 -10.78 -13.14
N TYR A 226 16.32 -11.42 -12.50
CA TYR A 226 17.43 -10.78 -11.81
C TYR A 226 18.75 -11.45 -12.23
N MET A 227 19.88 -10.78 -11.97
CA MET A 227 21.19 -11.31 -12.31
C MET A 227 21.84 -11.98 -11.08
N ASP A 228 22.21 -13.24 -11.24
CA ASP A 228 23.04 -14.00 -10.30
C ASP A 228 24.06 -14.83 -11.10
N GLY A 229 25.06 -14.13 -11.66
CA GLY A 229 26.00 -14.70 -12.64
C GLY A 229 25.39 -14.96 -14.03
N SER A 230 24.09 -15.30 -14.07
CA SER A 230 23.24 -15.42 -15.27
C SER A 230 21.86 -14.88 -14.94
N ALA A 231 20.97 -14.77 -15.95
CA ALA A 231 19.57 -14.40 -15.68
C ALA A 231 18.84 -15.51 -14.94
N VAL A 232 18.08 -15.12 -13.91
CA VAL A 232 17.20 -16.01 -13.12
C VAL A 232 15.81 -15.40 -13.06
N LEU A 233 14.79 -16.21 -13.34
CA LEU A 233 13.40 -15.74 -13.28
C LEU A 233 13.03 -15.28 -11.86
N ALA A 234 12.39 -14.11 -11.77
CA ALA A 234 11.92 -13.58 -10.51
C ALA A 234 10.65 -14.31 -10.05
N THR A 235 10.75 -15.03 -8.96
CA THR A 235 9.62 -15.69 -8.28
C THR A 235 9.23 -14.99 -6.98
N ASN A 236 9.94 -13.92 -6.64
CA ASN A 236 9.73 -13.18 -5.41
C ASN A 236 8.36 -12.50 -5.42
N GLN A 237 7.77 -12.45 -4.23
CA GLN A 237 6.49 -11.81 -4.01
C GLN A 237 6.68 -10.42 -3.41
N VAL A 238 5.89 -9.47 -3.89
CA VAL A 238 5.69 -8.18 -3.26
C VAL A 238 4.64 -8.37 -2.17
N LEU A 239 5.04 -8.16 -0.93
CA LEU A 239 4.16 -8.37 0.22
C LEU A 239 3.11 -7.27 0.34
N PRO A 240 1.99 -7.52 1.04
CA PRO A 240 1.05 -6.47 1.41
C PRO A 240 1.75 -5.34 2.16
N GLY A 241 1.49 -4.11 1.76
CA GLY A 241 2.14 -2.93 2.35
C GLY A 241 3.55 -2.65 1.84
N GLN A 242 4.10 -3.45 0.93
CA GLN A 242 5.39 -3.24 0.31
C GLN A 242 5.23 -2.50 -1.03
N ALA A 243 6.04 -1.46 -1.21
CA ALA A 243 6.16 -0.75 -2.47
C ALA A 243 7.54 -1.00 -3.11
N PHE A 244 7.68 -0.57 -4.36
CA PHE A 244 8.89 -0.70 -5.16
C PHE A 244 9.04 0.48 -6.13
N TRP A 245 10.25 0.77 -6.55
CA TRP A 245 10.50 1.68 -7.66
C TRP A 245 10.33 0.95 -8.98
N TYR A 246 9.69 1.61 -9.93
CA TYR A 246 9.64 1.21 -11.32
C TYR A 246 10.37 2.26 -12.16
N VAL A 247 11.25 1.81 -13.04
CA VAL A 247 12.10 2.65 -13.91
C VAL A 247 11.90 2.21 -15.35
N VAL A 248 11.52 3.16 -16.20
CA VAL A 248 11.39 2.98 -17.66
C VAL A 248 12.62 3.55 -18.34
#